data_6066d3bb5f98717fb5414667742d1bed
#
_entry.id   6066d3bb5f98717fb5414667742d1bed
#
_cell.length_a   1.000
_cell.length_b   1.000
_cell.length_c   1.000
_cell.angle_alpha   90.00
_cell.angle_beta   90.00
_cell.angle_gamma   90.00
#
_symmetry.space_group_name_H-M   'P 1'
#
loop_
_entity.id
_entity.type
_entity.pdbx_description
1 polymer ?
#
loop_
_entity_poly.entity_id
_entity_poly.type
_entity_poly.pdbx_seq_one_letter_code
_entity_poly.pdbx_strand_id
1 'polypeptide(L)'
;MDPDIIHPLIRKAYAVLDGKPVSRETVLAIAEEIHGADLPDLISLANKVRLKFAPAGIQSCSIINAKSGKCRENCRFCAQSAAHCTGIDTYPILAPEAVLEAAGKAWAEGVRTFGYVTSGRGWEKPDAEFRTILATLDLLHAKYPDMHLCVSLGILSEECVKLLAEHHVWRYNMNIQTSPARYGDLIATTHSIEEKIGTIRLMKKYGITNCTGGIFGLGETWPDRVDMAFAIRELDVEASPLNILLPIPGTPLEHQSPMTPADAAKTFAIFRLVNPTKTLKFCAGRETVMKDFQGLLMLSGLNALMTGGYLTTRGRDVAQDRAFSAALDGFGRAAERE
;
A
#
# COMPACT_ATOMS: atom_id res chain seq x y z
N MET A 1 -27.50 -27.42 -8.41
CA MET A 1 -26.80 -26.22 -8.93
C MET A 1 -25.97 -26.69 -10.10
N ASP A 2 -26.17 -26.11 -11.26
CA ASP A 2 -25.42 -26.49 -12.47
C ASP A 2 -23.92 -26.28 -12.17
N PRO A 3 -23.08 -27.30 -12.31
CA PRO A 3 -21.64 -27.17 -12.01
C PRO A 3 -20.92 -26.23 -12.98
N ASP A 4 -21.57 -25.79 -14.05
CA ASP A 4 -20.97 -24.96 -15.09
C ASP A 4 -21.25 -23.44 -14.93
N ILE A 5 -21.97 -23.02 -13.88
CA ILE A 5 -22.24 -21.61 -13.61
C ILE A 5 -20.98 -20.84 -13.19
N ILE A 6 -20.04 -21.47 -12.47
CA ILE A 6 -18.81 -20.83 -12.00
C ILE A 6 -17.65 -21.26 -12.90
N HIS A 7 -16.90 -20.30 -13.41
CA HIS A 7 -15.75 -20.54 -14.28
C HIS A 7 -14.77 -21.58 -13.68
N PRO A 8 -14.26 -22.56 -14.46
CA PRO A 8 -13.41 -23.65 -13.94
C PRO A 8 -12.17 -23.18 -13.18
N LEU A 9 -11.53 -22.10 -13.62
CA LEU A 9 -10.38 -21.52 -12.93
C LEU A 9 -10.74 -20.98 -11.55
N ILE A 10 -11.90 -20.34 -11.40
CA ILE A 10 -12.37 -19.85 -10.10
C ILE A 10 -12.67 -21.05 -9.19
N ARG A 11 -13.35 -22.08 -9.69
CA ARG A 11 -13.56 -23.34 -8.92
C ARG A 11 -12.24 -23.93 -8.45
N LYS A 12 -11.23 -24.01 -9.31
CA LYS A 12 -9.88 -24.47 -8.94
C LYS A 12 -9.27 -23.62 -7.84
N ALA A 13 -9.43 -22.30 -7.91
CA ALA A 13 -8.89 -21.35 -6.93
C ALA A 13 -9.57 -21.43 -5.57
N TYR A 14 -10.79 -22.01 -5.45
CA TYR A 14 -11.44 -22.23 -4.15
C TYR A 14 -10.60 -23.09 -3.20
N ALA A 15 -9.66 -23.90 -3.70
CA ALA A 15 -8.72 -24.67 -2.87
C ALA A 15 -7.89 -23.78 -1.92
N VAL A 16 -7.80 -22.47 -2.17
CA VAL A 16 -7.15 -21.52 -1.24
C VAL A 16 -7.89 -21.44 0.10
N LEU A 17 -9.19 -21.66 0.12
CA LEU A 17 -9.98 -21.71 1.36
C LEU A 17 -9.62 -22.92 2.23
N ASP A 18 -9.04 -23.97 1.64
CA ASP A 18 -8.52 -25.14 2.38
C ASP A 18 -7.05 -24.97 2.78
N GLY A 19 -6.51 -23.75 2.65
CA GLY A 19 -5.11 -23.43 2.95
C GLY A 19 -4.11 -23.83 1.86
N LYS A 20 -4.58 -24.30 0.69
CA LYS A 20 -3.70 -24.68 -0.42
C LYS A 20 -3.29 -23.42 -1.19
N PRO A 21 -1.98 -23.15 -1.39
CA PRO A 21 -1.54 -21.97 -2.13
C PRO A 21 -1.96 -22.08 -3.60
N VAL A 22 -2.43 -20.95 -4.16
CA VAL A 22 -2.70 -20.86 -5.59
C VAL A 22 -1.37 -20.85 -6.36
N SER A 23 -1.28 -21.66 -7.43
CA SER A 23 -0.10 -21.68 -8.29
C SER A 23 -0.04 -20.43 -9.20
N ARG A 24 1.19 -20.05 -9.59
CA ARG A 24 1.41 -18.91 -10.51
C ARG A 24 0.69 -19.11 -11.84
N GLU A 25 0.74 -20.31 -12.40
CA GLU A 25 0.04 -20.69 -13.63
C GLU A 25 -1.48 -20.45 -13.52
N THR A 26 -2.11 -20.91 -12.44
CA THR A 26 -3.54 -20.69 -12.22
C THR A 26 -3.87 -19.21 -12.09
N VAL A 27 -3.02 -18.42 -11.41
CA VAL A 27 -3.23 -16.98 -11.25
C VAL A 27 -3.06 -16.23 -12.56
N LEU A 28 -2.10 -16.62 -13.40
CA LEU A 28 -1.93 -16.07 -14.76
C LEU A 28 -3.16 -16.34 -15.61
N ALA A 29 -3.65 -17.58 -15.62
CA ALA A 29 -4.86 -17.92 -16.35
C ALA A 29 -6.09 -17.13 -15.85
N ILE A 30 -6.25 -16.96 -14.52
CA ILE A 30 -7.29 -16.10 -13.95
C ILE A 30 -7.14 -14.65 -14.44
N ALA A 31 -5.91 -14.12 -14.47
CA ALA A 31 -5.67 -12.75 -14.90
C ALA A 31 -6.04 -12.52 -16.37
N GLU A 32 -5.82 -13.51 -17.22
CA GLU A 32 -6.07 -13.46 -18.67
C GLU A 32 -7.53 -13.77 -19.02
N GLU A 33 -8.14 -14.79 -18.43
CA GLU A 33 -9.41 -15.35 -18.86
C GLU A 33 -10.62 -14.81 -18.08
N ILE A 34 -10.46 -14.41 -16.79
CA ILE A 34 -11.59 -13.96 -15.98
C ILE A 34 -11.93 -12.50 -16.29
N HIS A 35 -13.12 -12.26 -16.81
CA HIS A 35 -13.67 -10.93 -17.12
C HIS A 35 -15.21 -10.97 -17.18
N GLY A 36 -15.83 -9.80 -17.35
CA GLY A 36 -17.29 -9.70 -17.53
C GLY A 36 -18.06 -10.34 -16.36
N ALA A 37 -18.96 -11.28 -16.69
CA ALA A 37 -19.84 -11.93 -15.73
C ALA A 37 -19.13 -12.82 -14.70
N ASP A 38 -17.91 -13.30 -14.98
CA ASP A 38 -17.17 -14.15 -14.06
C ASP A 38 -16.42 -13.34 -12.97
N LEU A 39 -16.23 -12.03 -13.19
CA LEU A 39 -15.50 -11.18 -12.24
C LEU A 39 -16.17 -11.10 -10.84
N PRO A 40 -17.49 -10.99 -10.71
CA PRO A 40 -18.17 -11.05 -9.41
C PRO A 40 -17.88 -12.31 -8.60
N ASP A 41 -17.74 -13.47 -9.24
CA ASP A 41 -17.42 -14.72 -8.57
C ASP A 41 -15.98 -14.72 -8.03
N LEU A 42 -15.04 -14.16 -8.79
CA LEU A 42 -13.67 -13.97 -8.33
C LEU A 42 -13.61 -13.01 -7.13
N ILE A 43 -14.36 -11.91 -7.16
CA ILE A 43 -14.48 -10.95 -6.05
C ILE A 43 -15.07 -11.64 -4.82
N SER A 44 -16.14 -12.44 -5.00
CA SER A 44 -16.75 -13.21 -3.92
C SER A 44 -15.74 -14.17 -3.28
N LEU A 45 -14.96 -14.90 -4.08
CA LEU A 45 -13.91 -15.78 -3.57
C LEU A 45 -12.85 -14.98 -2.79
N ALA A 46 -12.35 -13.87 -3.34
CA ALA A 46 -11.36 -13.04 -2.68
C ALA A 46 -11.87 -12.49 -1.34
N ASN A 47 -13.16 -12.09 -1.26
CA ASN A 47 -13.77 -11.67 -0.01
C ASN A 47 -13.86 -12.81 1.02
N LYS A 48 -14.21 -14.03 0.59
CA LYS A 48 -14.21 -15.21 1.47
C LYS A 48 -12.81 -15.52 2.01
N VAL A 49 -11.77 -15.42 1.17
CA VAL A 49 -10.37 -15.57 1.58
C VAL A 49 -9.98 -14.50 2.60
N ARG A 50 -10.34 -13.23 2.35
CA ARG A 50 -10.14 -12.13 3.30
C ARG A 50 -10.79 -12.43 4.64
N LEU A 51 -12.06 -12.82 4.64
CA LEU A 51 -12.81 -13.12 5.87
C LEU A 51 -12.23 -14.31 6.63
N LYS A 52 -11.69 -15.31 5.94
CA LYS A 52 -11.15 -16.51 6.57
C LYS A 52 -9.75 -16.30 7.15
N PHE A 53 -8.86 -15.60 6.44
CA PHE A 53 -7.43 -15.63 6.73
C PHE A 53 -6.82 -14.26 7.09
N ALA A 54 -7.38 -13.16 6.61
CA ALA A 54 -6.81 -11.84 6.89
C ALA A 54 -7.17 -11.37 8.31
N PRO A 55 -6.41 -10.43 8.89
CA PRO A 55 -6.78 -9.77 10.13
C PRO A 55 -8.20 -9.19 10.07
N ALA A 56 -8.94 -9.36 11.17
CA ALA A 56 -10.34 -8.94 11.25
C ALA A 56 -10.49 -7.40 11.20
N GLY A 57 -11.68 -6.97 10.74
CA GLY A 57 -12.04 -5.55 10.61
C GLY A 57 -11.34 -4.84 9.46
N ILE A 58 -11.67 -3.57 9.30
CA ILE A 58 -11.01 -2.68 8.34
C ILE A 58 -10.01 -1.80 9.09
N GLN A 59 -8.73 -2.03 8.86
CA GLN A 59 -7.67 -1.24 9.47
C GLN A 59 -7.50 0.09 8.75
N SER A 60 -7.13 1.15 9.47
CA SER A 60 -6.83 2.46 8.89
C SER A 60 -5.44 2.94 9.29
N CYS A 61 -4.81 3.71 8.40
CA CYS A 61 -3.60 4.45 8.69
C CYS A 61 -3.67 5.85 8.10
N SER A 62 -3.04 6.81 8.75
CA SER A 62 -2.84 8.17 8.23
C SER A 62 -1.36 8.46 8.08
N ILE A 63 -1.02 9.43 7.25
CA ILE A 63 0.37 9.83 7.01
C ILE A 63 0.54 11.35 7.09
N ILE A 64 1.77 11.77 7.39
CA ILE A 64 2.21 13.15 7.18
C ILE A 64 3.33 13.18 6.15
N ASN A 65 3.25 14.10 5.18
CA ASN A 65 4.36 14.43 4.29
C ASN A 65 5.32 15.36 5.03
N ALA A 66 6.26 14.82 5.78
CA ALA A 66 7.11 15.58 6.68
C ALA A 66 8.29 16.31 5.98
N LYS A 67 8.56 15.98 4.72
CA LYS A 67 9.50 16.68 3.82
C LYS A 67 8.97 16.56 2.41
N SER A 68 8.84 17.66 1.68
CA SER A 68 8.21 17.65 0.36
C SER A 68 9.11 18.19 -0.75
N GLY A 69 9.04 17.54 -1.89
CA GLY A 69 9.71 17.95 -3.13
C GLY A 69 11.23 17.75 -3.12
N LYS A 70 11.89 18.30 -4.14
CA LYS A 70 13.36 18.29 -4.36
C LYS A 70 14.01 16.90 -4.30
N CYS A 71 13.25 15.81 -4.50
CA CYS A 71 13.78 14.46 -4.60
C CYS A 71 14.63 14.32 -5.87
N ARG A 72 15.86 13.83 -5.75
CA ARG A 72 16.78 13.65 -6.90
C ARG A 72 16.46 12.41 -7.73
N GLU A 73 15.54 11.56 -7.27
CA GLU A 73 15.12 10.36 -7.99
C GLU A 73 14.13 10.71 -9.11
N ASN A 74 14.20 9.98 -10.24
CA ASN A 74 13.39 10.24 -11.43
C ASN A 74 12.15 9.35 -11.55
N CYS A 75 11.55 8.94 -10.44
CA CYS A 75 10.35 8.08 -10.45
C CYS A 75 9.24 8.70 -11.31
N ARG A 76 8.86 8.04 -12.40
CA ARG A 76 8.01 8.57 -13.49
C ARG A 76 6.62 9.04 -13.05
N PHE A 77 6.09 8.50 -11.96
CA PHE A 77 4.77 8.87 -11.41
C PHE A 77 4.84 9.96 -10.33
N CYS A 78 6.03 10.31 -9.84
CA CYS A 78 6.18 11.01 -8.57
C CYS A 78 6.20 12.53 -8.74
N ALA A 79 5.21 13.20 -8.14
CA ALA A 79 5.15 14.65 -8.12
C ALA A 79 6.31 15.32 -7.33
N GLN A 80 6.96 14.59 -6.42
CA GLN A 80 8.04 15.12 -5.58
C GLN A 80 9.44 15.05 -6.24
N SER A 81 9.53 14.48 -7.44
CA SER A 81 10.78 14.39 -8.19
C SER A 81 11.23 15.78 -8.67
N ALA A 82 12.50 16.13 -8.45
CA ALA A 82 13.08 17.34 -8.99
C ALA A 82 13.29 17.30 -10.53
N ALA A 83 13.14 16.12 -11.15
CA ALA A 83 13.15 15.96 -12.60
C ALA A 83 11.82 16.36 -13.27
N HIS A 84 10.78 16.67 -12.50
CA HIS A 84 9.42 16.98 -12.96
C HIS A 84 8.98 18.39 -12.56
N CYS A 85 8.08 18.99 -13.35
CA CYS A 85 7.50 20.32 -13.09
C CYS A 85 6.03 20.19 -12.68
N THR A 86 5.78 19.78 -11.43
CA THR A 86 4.42 19.40 -10.95
C THR A 86 3.72 20.49 -10.14
N GLY A 87 4.39 21.59 -9.82
CA GLY A 87 3.80 22.72 -9.07
C GLY A 87 3.41 22.41 -7.61
N ILE A 88 3.94 21.33 -7.03
CA ILE A 88 3.67 21.00 -5.61
C ILE A 88 4.41 21.93 -4.67
N ASP A 89 3.89 22.10 -3.47
CA ASP A 89 4.59 22.79 -2.38
C ASP A 89 5.85 22.02 -1.98
N THR A 90 6.97 22.73 -1.88
CA THR A 90 8.25 22.17 -1.46
C THR A 90 8.69 22.78 -0.15
N TYR A 91 9.07 21.95 0.82
CA TYR A 91 9.54 22.37 2.13
C TYR A 91 10.55 21.38 2.69
N PRO A 92 11.49 21.87 3.54
CA PRO A 92 12.43 21.01 4.25
C PRO A 92 11.68 20.14 5.27
N ILE A 93 12.45 19.36 6.04
CA ILE A 93 11.87 18.54 7.10
C ILE A 93 11.08 19.44 8.10
N LEU A 94 9.87 19.00 8.43
CA LEU A 94 9.01 19.72 9.36
C LEU A 94 9.59 19.67 10.77
N ALA A 95 9.34 20.72 11.54
CA ALA A 95 9.64 20.75 12.96
C ALA A 95 8.82 19.68 13.71
N PRO A 96 9.37 19.07 14.78
CA PRO A 96 8.68 18.03 15.54
C PRO A 96 7.28 18.43 16.00
N GLU A 97 7.08 19.70 16.38
CA GLU A 97 5.80 20.23 16.87
C GLU A 97 4.69 20.12 15.82
N ALA A 98 4.99 20.40 14.55
CA ALA A 98 4.03 20.28 13.45
C ALA A 98 3.63 18.81 13.22
N VAL A 99 4.57 17.88 13.37
CA VAL A 99 4.32 16.44 13.25
C VAL A 99 3.47 15.95 14.43
N LEU A 100 3.77 16.38 15.65
CA LEU A 100 3.00 16.06 16.85
C LEU A 100 1.56 16.59 16.77
N GLU A 101 1.37 17.79 16.22
CA GLU A 101 0.03 18.36 15.99
C GLU A 101 -0.78 17.49 15.01
N ALA A 102 -0.17 17.12 13.87
CA ALA A 102 -0.83 16.26 12.88
C ALA A 102 -1.17 14.87 13.44
N ALA A 103 -0.24 14.27 14.19
CA ALA A 103 -0.47 12.98 14.87
C ALA A 103 -1.58 13.10 15.93
N GLY A 104 -1.64 14.23 16.66
CA GLY A 104 -2.69 14.50 17.63
C GLY A 104 -4.08 14.58 17.01
N LYS A 105 -4.21 15.22 15.85
CA LYS A 105 -5.47 15.25 15.08
C LYS A 105 -5.89 13.83 14.67
N ALA A 106 -4.96 13.07 14.06
CA ALA A 106 -5.23 11.69 13.67
C ALA A 106 -5.62 10.79 14.87
N TRP A 107 -4.93 10.96 16.01
CA TRP A 107 -5.23 10.22 17.25
C TRP A 107 -6.64 10.54 17.78
N ALA A 108 -7.01 11.80 17.84
CA ALA A 108 -8.33 12.25 18.28
C ALA A 108 -9.45 11.70 17.38
N GLU A 109 -9.18 11.52 16.11
CA GLU A 109 -10.09 10.91 15.13
C GLU A 109 -10.08 9.36 15.17
N GLY A 110 -9.33 8.76 16.11
CA GLY A 110 -9.31 7.30 16.32
C GLY A 110 -8.32 6.54 15.43
N VAL A 111 -7.46 7.21 14.67
CA VAL A 111 -6.37 6.55 13.93
C VAL A 111 -5.30 6.07 14.92
N ARG A 112 -4.88 4.82 14.76
CA ARG A 112 -3.86 4.19 15.62
C ARG A 112 -2.57 3.83 14.90
N THR A 113 -2.52 4.06 13.59
CA THR A 113 -1.31 3.85 12.78
C THR A 113 -0.98 5.14 12.04
N PHE A 114 0.15 5.76 12.37
CA PHE A 114 0.57 7.03 11.83
C PHE A 114 1.92 6.93 11.12
N GLY A 115 2.00 7.43 9.89
CA GLY A 115 3.16 7.32 9.03
C GLY A 115 3.89 8.65 8.85
N TYR A 116 5.17 8.68 9.15
CA TYR A 116 6.09 9.78 8.88
C TYR A 116 6.76 9.55 7.53
N VAL A 117 6.50 10.41 6.56
CA VAL A 117 6.99 10.23 5.18
C VAL A 117 7.84 11.41 4.74
N THR A 118 8.96 11.13 4.07
CA THR A 118 9.83 12.15 3.50
C THR A 118 10.07 11.95 2.01
N SER A 119 10.21 13.04 1.28
CA SER A 119 10.82 13.03 -0.04
C SER A 119 12.32 12.77 0.06
N GLY A 120 12.92 12.17 -0.97
CA GLY A 120 14.37 11.89 -1.04
C GLY A 120 14.67 10.44 -1.36
N ARG A 121 15.93 10.18 -1.73
CA ARG A 121 16.42 8.83 -1.98
C ARG A 121 16.47 7.98 -0.70
N GLY A 122 16.84 8.62 0.42
CA GLY A 122 17.10 7.95 1.70
C GLY A 122 18.36 8.47 2.39
N TRP A 123 18.90 7.68 3.31
CA TRP A 123 20.09 8.03 4.11
C TRP A 123 21.12 6.91 4.12
N GLU A 124 22.36 7.24 3.73
CA GLU A 124 23.53 6.37 3.86
C GLU A 124 24.17 6.47 5.26
N LYS A 125 24.02 7.64 5.90
CA LYS A 125 24.50 7.91 7.25
C LYS A 125 23.50 8.78 8.00
N PRO A 126 23.40 8.65 9.34
CA PRO A 126 22.48 9.47 10.15
C PRO A 126 23.02 10.90 10.30
N ASP A 127 22.59 11.78 9.40
CA ASP A 127 22.86 13.21 9.43
C ASP A 127 21.92 13.99 10.40
N ALA A 128 21.99 15.31 10.38
CA ALA A 128 21.18 16.16 11.25
C ALA A 128 19.67 16.01 10.98
N GLU A 129 19.25 15.89 9.70
CA GLU A 129 17.83 15.66 9.35
C GLU A 129 17.36 14.31 9.90
N PHE A 130 18.17 13.25 9.73
CA PHE A 130 17.82 11.92 10.23
C PHE A 130 17.69 11.90 11.77
N ARG A 131 18.58 12.61 12.47
CA ARG A 131 18.49 12.76 13.94
C ARG A 131 17.24 13.53 14.36
N THR A 132 16.80 14.53 13.60
CA THR A 132 15.51 15.21 13.84
C THR A 132 14.34 14.25 13.70
N ILE A 133 14.37 13.32 12.72
CA ILE A 133 13.35 12.27 12.57
C ILE A 133 13.32 11.39 13.82
N LEU A 134 14.47 10.87 14.26
CA LEU A 134 14.56 10.02 15.46
C LEU A 134 13.99 10.71 16.70
N ALA A 135 14.41 11.96 16.96
CA ALA A 135 13.87 12.74 18.07
C ALA A 135 12.34 12.95 17.97
N THR A 136 11.84 13.15 16.74
CA THR A 136 10.38 13.28 16.52
C THR A 136 9.64 11.99 16.83
N LEU A 137 10.20 10.84 16.46
CA LEU A 137 9.62 9.53 16.76
C LEU A 137 9.58 9.25 18.28
N ASP A 138 10.62 9.62 19.03
CA ASP A 138 10.64 9.51 20.49
C ASP A 138 9.56 10.38 21.14
N LEU A 139 9.40 11.62 20.68
CA LEU A 139 8.36 12.53 21.17
C LEU A 139 6.95 12.00 20.85
N LEU A 140 6.74 11.43 19.66
CA LEU A 140 5.50 10.79 19.28
C LEU A 140 5.18 9.59 20.18
N HIS A 141 6.16 8.71 20.40
CA HIS A 141 6.00 7.54 21.27
C HIS A 141 5.72 7.95 22.71
N ALA A 142 6.46 8.93 23.25
CA ALA A 142 6.22 9.43 24.61
C ALA A 142 4.81 10.01 24.79
N LYS A 143 4.28 10.69 23.78
CA LYS A 143 2.95 11.33 23.84
C LYS A 143 1.80 10.35 23.51
N TYR A 144 2.04 9.40 22.63
CA TYR A 144 1.04 8.45 22.12
C TYR A 144 1.62 7.03 22.12
N PRO A 145 1.84 6.39 23.29
CA PRO A 145 2.54 5.10 23.40
C PRO A 145 1.84 3.95 22.66
N ASP A 146 0.52 4.02 22.48
CA ASP A 146 -0.28 3.02 21.76
C ASP A 146 -0.43 3.32 20.26
N MET A 147 0.24 4.37 19.74
CA MET A 147 0.26 4.68 18.32
C MET A 147 1.34 3.88 17.62
N HIS A 148 0.95 3.08 16.64
CA HIS A 148 1.88 2.37 15.76
C HIS A 148 2.59 3.35 14.83
N LEU A 149 3.88 3.61 15.08
CA LEU A 149 4.67 4.53 14.25
C LEU A 149 5.20 3.83 13.02
N CYS A 150 4.82 4.34 11.85
CA CYS A 150 5.33 3.91 10.55
C CYS A 150 6.23 4.98 9.96
N VAL A 151 7.22 4.59 9.18
CA VAL A 151 8.08 5.53 8.46
C VAL A 151 8.26 5.13 7.00
N SER A 152 8.45 6.13 6.11
CA SER A 152 8.82 5.95 4.72
C SER A 152 9.91 6.96 4.38
N LEU A 153 11.16 6.53 4.47
CA LEU A 153 12.35 7.38 4.43
C LEU A 153 13.29 7.04 3.25
N GLY A 154 12.82 6.24 2.28
CA GLY A 154 13.63 5.83 1.14
C GLY A 154 14.60 4.68 1.46
N ILE A 155 15.71 4.60 0.73
CA ILE A 155 16.73 3.55 0.84
C ILE A 155 17.65 3.88 2.01
N LEU A 156 17.86 2.94 2.92
CA LEU A 156 18.62 3.18 4.15
C LEU A 156 19.80 2.24 4.28
N SER A 157 20.90 2.77 4.85
CA SER A 157 21.99 1.96 5.33
C SER A 157 21.60 1.13 6.54
N GLU A 158 22.38 0.09 6.84
CA GLU A 158 22.17 -0.75 8.02
C GLU A 158 22.29 0.05 9.33
N GLU A 159 23.18 1.06 9.39
CA GLU A 159 23.33 1.95 10.53
C GLU A 159 22.02 2.73 10.80
N CYS A 160 21.44 3.30 9.77
CA CYS A 160 20.16 4.02 9.91
C CYS A 160 19.00 3.10 10.32
N VAL A 161 18.97 1.86 9.81
CA VAL A 161 17.93 0.87 10.19
C VAL A 161 18.05 0.45 11.66
N LYS A 162 19.27 0.26 12.19
CA LYS A 162 19.49 -0.02 13.62
C LYS A 162 18.91 1.09 14.50
N LEU A 163 19.21 2.33 14.16
CA LEU A 163 18.67 3.48 14.91
C LEU A 163 17.14 3.53 14.86
N LEU A 164 16.51 3.25 13.71
CA LEU A 164 15.06 3.19 13.65
C LEU A 164 14.47 2.10 14.55
N ALA A 165 15.10 0.95 14.65
CA ALA A 165 14.68 -0.12 15.56
C ALA A 165 14.76 0.28 17.04
N GLU A 166 15.73 1.12 17.41
CA GLU A 166 15.90 1.66 18.76
C GLU A 166 14.90 2.79 19.09
N HIS A 167 14.33 3.45 18.05
CA HIS A 167 13.45 4.62 18.17
C HIS A 167 11.97 4.30 17.87
N HIS A 168 11.48 3.16 18.32
CA HIS A 168 10.06 2.77 18.36
C HIS A 168 9.36 2.65 17.00
N VAL A 169 10.10 2.47 15.88
CA VAL A 169 9.51 2.23 14.57
C VAL A 169 8.89 0.84 14.53
N TRP A 170 7.57 0.80 14.42
CA TRP A 170 6.82 -0.45 14.31
C TRP A 170 6.87 -1.02 12.88
N ARG A 171 6.77 -0.13 11.85
CA ARG A 171 6.66 -0.57 10.45
C ARG A 171 7.36 0.38 9.49
N TYR A 172 8.06 -0.16 8.52
CA TYR A 172 8.68 0.58 7.43
C TYR A 172 7.90 0.43 6.13
N ASN A 173 7.61 1.55 5.45
CA ASN A 173 6.99 1.53 4.12
C ASN A 173 8.08 1.68 3.04
N MET A 174 8.23 0.63 2.22
CA MET A 174 9.09 0.61 1.05
C MET A 174 8.40 -0.13 -0.08
N ASN A 175 7.80 0.61 -1.02
CA ASN A 175 7.10 0.00 -2.15
C ASN A 175 8.07 -0.49 -3.23
N ILE A 176 7.81 -1.69 -3.78
CA ILE A 176 8.47 -2.19 -5.00
C ILE A 176 7.84 -1.61 -6.27
N GLN A 177 6.68 -0.99 -6.17
CA GLN A 177 5.93 -0.20 -7.13
C GLN A 177 5.32 -0.98 -8.29
N THR A 178 6.01 -1.96 -8.85
CA THR A 178 5.58 -2.83 -9.97
C THR A 178 6.32 -4.17 -9.92
N SER A 179 6.16 -5.02 -10.95
CA SER A 179 7.01 -6.21 -11.13
C SER A 179 8.50 -5.84 -11.05
N PRO A 180 9.30 -6.58 -10.27
CA PRO A 180 10.76 -6.32 -10.20
C PRO A 180 11.43 -6.26 -11.57
N ALA A 181 11.05 -7.13 -12.50
CA ALA A 181 11.63 -7.19 -13.85
C ALA A 181 11.35 -5.93 -14.69
N ARG A 182 10.28 -5.17 -14.36
CA ARG A 182 9.85 -3.98 -15.10
C ARG A 182 10.18 -2.67 -14.38
N TYR A 183 10.90 -2.76 -13.26
CA TYR A 183 11.16 -1.59 -12.41
C TYR A 183 11.89 -0.47 -13.16
N GLY A 184 12.97 -0.79 -13.86
CA GLY A 184 13.77 0.19 -14.61
C GLY A 184 12.98 0.89 -15.71
N ASP A 185 12.10 0.15 -16.40
CA ASP A 185 11.30 0.68 -17.51
C ASP A 185 10.12 1.55 -17.04
N LEU A 186 9.42 1.11 -15.99
CA LEU A 186 8.15 1.71 -15.57
C LEU A 186 8.30 2.71 -14.42
N ILE A 187 9.36 2.60 -13.60
CA ILE A 187 9.46 3.37 -12.36
C ILE A 187 10.60 4.38 -12.41
N ALA A 188 11.86 3.95 -12.36
CA ALA A 188 13.00 4.84 -12.24
C ALA A 188 14.29 4.18 -12.71
N THR A 189 15.26 5.02 -13.13
CA THR A 189 16.61 4.61 -13.53
C THR A 189 17.70 5.11 -12.59
N THR A 190 17.34 5.94 -11.60
CA THR A 190 18.28 6.55 -10.64
C THR A 190 18.55 5.69 -9.42
N HIS A 191 17.76 4.66 -9.21
CA HIS A 191 17.95 3.62 -8.20
C HIS A 191 17.30 2.31 -8.67
N SER A 192 17.77 1.19 -8.12
CA SER A 192 17.33 -0.14 -8.54
C SER A 192 16.28 -0.74 -7.58
N ILE A 193 15.62 -1.79 -8.06
CA ILE A 193 14.70 -2.57 -7.21
C ILE A 193 15.47 -3.37 -6.14
N GLU A 194 16.70 -3.80 -6.43
CA GLU A 194 17.56 -4.55 -5.51
C GLU A 194 17.91 -3.72 -4.28
N GLU A 195 18.18 -2.42 -4.44
CA GLU A 195 18.44 -1.51 -3.32
C GLU A 195 17.23 -1.39 -2.40
N LYS A 196 16.02 -1.35 -2.96
CA LYS A 196 14.77 -1.34 -2.18
C LYS A 196 14.54 -2.65 -1.46
N ILE A 197 14.71 -3.77 -2.15
CA ILE A 197 14.61 -5.11 -1.55
C ILE A 197 15.66 -5.30 -0.46
N GLY A 198 16.86 -4.76 -0.65
CA GLY A 198 17.91 -4.72 0.37
C GLY A 198 17.43 -4.02 1.65
N THR A 199 16.81 -2.85 1.52
CA THR A 199 16.24 -2.11 2.66
C THR A 199 15.11 -2.90 3.35
N ILE A 200 14.20 -3.54 2.59
CA ILE A 200 13.12 -4.39 3.14
C ILE A 200 13.73 -5.56 3.97
N ARG A 201 14.77 -6.20 3.46
CA ARG A 201 15.46 -7.29 4.16
C ARG A 201 16.16 -6.81 5.43
N LEU A 202 16.78 -5.62 5.39
CA LEU A 202 17.37 -5.02 6.58
C LEU A 202 16.31 -4.74 7.65
N MET A 203 15.15 -4.20 7.30
CA MET A 203 14.05 -3.99 8.26
C MET A 203 13.67 -5.29 8.96
N LYS A 204 13.45 -6.38 8.19
CA LYS A 204 13.17 -7.71 8.77
C LYS A 204 14.27 -8.20 9.70
N LYS A 205 15.53 -8.01 9.32
CA LYS A 205 16.71 -8.39 10.14
C LYS A 205 16.69 -7.73 11.52
N TYR A 206 16.20 -6.48 11.59
CA TYR A 206 16.14 -5.69 12.83
C TYR A 206 14.76 -5.68 13.50
N GLY A 207 13.87 -6.59 13.12
CA GLY A 207 12.56 -6.76 13.76
C GLY A 207 11.52 -5.69 13.41
N ILE A 208 11.79 -4.83 12.43
CA ILE A 208 10.82 -3.85 11.92
C ILE A 208 9.95 -4.53 10.86
N THR A 209 8.62 -4.49 11.04
CA THR A 209 7.68 -5.03 10.06
C THR A 209 7.66 -4.20 8.77
N ASN A 210 7.22 -4.79 7.66
CA ASN A 210 7.24 -4.12 6.36
C ASN A 210 5.84 -3.85 5.81
N CYS A 211 5.72 -2.69 5.15
CA CYS A 211 4.56 -2.32 4.35
C CYS A 211 5.06 -2.10 2.91
N THR A 212 4.85 -3.11 2.04
CA THR A 212 5.45 -3.16 0.71
C THR A 212 4.40 -3.47 -0.33
N GLY A 213 4.22 -2.58 -1.27
CA GLY A 213 3.24 -2.71 -2.36
C GLY A 213 3.65 -1.90 -3.57
N GLY A 214 2.66 -1.34 -4.27
CA GLY A 214 2.95 -0.57 -5.48
C GLY A 214 1.76 0.17 -6.06
N ILE A 215 1.91 0.51 -7.34
CA ILE A 215 0.97 1.32 -8.10
C ILE A 215 0.54 0.52 -9.34
N PHE A 216 -0.74 0.54 -9.65
CA PHE A 216 -1.33 -0.08 -10.85
C PHE A 216 -1.85 0.98 -11.80
N GLY A 217 -1.79 0.68 -13.10
CA GLY A 217 -2.11 1.62 -14.17
C GLY A 217 -0.90 2.40 -14.69
N LEU A 218 0.32 1.91 -14.43
CA LEU A 218 1.59 2.49 -14.90
C LEU A 218 1.92 2.12 -16.37
N GLY A 219 1.12 1.23 -16.98
CA GLY A 219 1.41 0.58 -18.27
C GLY A 219 1.94 -0.85 -18.12
N GLU A 220 1.84 -1.41 -16.92
CA GLU A 220 2.16 -2.81 -16.64
C GLU A 220 1.11 -3.76 -17.23
N THR A 221 1.54 -4.98 -17.59
CA THR A 221 0.69 -6.04 -18.12
C THR A 221 0.09 -6.92 -17.00
N TRP A 222 -0.83 -7.84 -17.34
CA TRP A 222 -1.34 -8.82 -16.38
C TRP A 222 -0.25 -9.73 -15.81
N PRO A 223 0.69 -10.28 -16.61
CA PRO A 223 1.85 -10.97 -16.07
C PRO A 223 2.65 -10.14 -15.07
N ASP A 224 2.87 -8.85 -15.33
CA ASP A 224 3.60 -7.96 -14.40
C ASP A 224 2.87 -7.83 -13.05
N ARG A 225 1.52 -7.71 -13.05
CA ARG A 225 0.71 -7.64 -11.81
C ARG A 225 0.79 -8.94 -11.01
N VAL A 226 0.74 -10.07 -11.70
CA VAL A 226 0.91 -11.39 -11.08
C VAL A 226 2.30 -11.54 -10.49
N ASP A 227 3.35 -11.16 -11.24
CA ASP A 227 4.73 -11.17 -10.77
C ASP A 227 4.92 -10.36 -9.51
N MET A 228 4.35 -9.16 -9.47
CA MET A 228 4.39 -8.31 -8.29
C MET A 228 3.70 -8.96 -7.09
N ALA A 229 2.53 -9.61 -7.28
CA ALA A 229 1.81 -10.28 -6.19
C ALA A 229 2.66 -11.42 -5.58
N PHE A 230 3.35 -12.19 -6.43
CA PHE A 230 4.25 -13.26 -5.99
C PHE A 230 5.53 -12.71 -5.35
N ALA A 231 6.13 -11.64 -5.88
CA ALA A 231 7.29 -10.99 -5.27
C ALA A 231 6.96 -10.49 -3.84
N ILE A 232 5.77 -9.93 -3.62
CA ILE A 232 5.29 -9.53 -2.29
C ILE A 232 5.14 -10.74 -1.35
N ARG A 233 4.63 -11.88 -1.87
CA ARG A 233 4.56 -13.13 -1.11
C ARG A 233 5.95 -13.65 -0.72
N GLU A 234 6.91 -13.62 -1.65
CA GLU A 234 8.28 -14.06 -1.41
C GLU A 234 9.03 -13.15 -0.43
N LEU A 235 8.79 -11.84 -0.47
CA LEU A 235 9.32 -10.89 0.50
C LEU A 235 8.71 -11.08 1.89
N ASP A 236 7.57 -11.80 1.98
CA ASP A 236 6.86 -12.12 3.22
C ASP A 236 6.63 -10.89 4.10
N VAL A 237 6.03 -9.85 3.52
CA VAL A 237 5.73 -8.60 4.20
C VAL A 237 4.39 -8.69 4.95
N GLU A 238 4.20 -7.88 5.99
CA GLU A 238 3.00 -7.90 6.83
C GLU A 238 1.83 -7.13 6.21
N ALA A 239 2.14 -6.08 5.46
CA ALA A 239 1.13 -5.25 4.79
C ALA A 239 1.56 -4.89 3.37
N SER A 240 0.57 -4.73 2.48
CA SER A 240 0.79 -4.31 1.11
C SER A 240 -0.19 -3.19 0.72
N PRO A 241 0.29 -1.96 0.51
CA PRO A 241 -0.50 -0.87 -0.03
C PRO A 241 -0.65 -1.05 -1.54
N LEU A 242 -1.89 -1.10 -1.99
CA LEU A 242 -2.28 -1.16 -3.40
C LEU A 242 -2.81 0.21 -3.80
N ASN A 243 -2.10 0.87 -4.70
CA ASN A 243 -2.43 2.19 -5.19
C ASN A 243 -2.89 2.10 -6.64
N ILE A 244 -3.81 2.94 -7.03
CA ILE A 244 -4.14 3.18 -8.44
C ILE A 244 -3.48 4.50 -8.85
N LEU A 245 -2.82 4.48 -9.99
CA LEU A 245 -2.17 5.68 -10.53
C LEU A 245 -3.17 6.83 -10.65
N LEU A 246 -2.79 7.95 -10.06
CA LEU A 246 -3.39 9.25 -10.34
C LEU A 246 -2.42 9.99 -11.27
N PRO A 247 -2.75 10.17 -12.55
CA PRO A 247 -1.92 10.94 -13.46
C PRO A 247 -1.79 12.38 -12.97
N ILE A 248 -0.54 12.82 -12.73
CA ILE A 248 -0.27 14.16 -12.21
C ILE A 248 0.37 14.99 -13.33
N PRO A 249 -0.18 16.18 -13.66
CA PRO A 249 0.39 17.08 -14.64
C PRO A 249 1.86 17.40 -14.35
N GLY A 250 2.68 17.43 -15.39
CA GLY A 250 4.13 17.66 -15.30
C GLY A 250 4.94 16.41 -14.98
N THR A 251 4.32 15.24 -14.79
CA THR A 251 5.04 13.95 -14.70
C THR A 251 5.04 13.22 -16.04
N PRO A 252 5.98 12.30 -16.29
CA PRO A 252 5.98 11.46 -17.52
C PRO A 252 4.71 10.63 -17.73
N LEU A 253 3.90 10.44 -16.69
CA LEU A 253 2.66 9.66 -16.75
C LEU A 253 1.39 10.53 -16.72
N GLU A 254 1.49 11.84 -16.97
CA GLU A 254 0.35 12.77 -16.94
C GLU A 254 -0.78 12.41 -17.92
N HIS A 255 -0.45 11.75 -19.03
CA HIS A 255 -1.40 11.34 -20.06
C HIS A 255 -1.77 9.84 -19.99
N GLN A 256 -1.33 9.13 -18.93
CA GLN A 256 -1.66 7.71 -18.75
C GLN A 256 -3.16 7.55 -18.54
N SER A 257 -3.78 6.66 -19.32
CA SER A 257 -5.21 6.34 -19.16
C SER A 257 -5.49 5.76 -17.78
N PRO A 258 -6.54 6.22 -17.09
CA PRO A 258 -6.92 5.66 -15.79
C PRO A 258 -7.26 4.17 -15.88
N MET A 259 -6.85 3.42 -14.87
CA MET A 259 -7.23 2.01 -14.72
C MET A 259 -8.74 1.86 -14.52
N THR A 260 -9.35 0.86 -15.16
CA THR A 260 -10.79 0.60 -14.98
C THR A 260 -11.09 -0.01 -13.61
N PRO A 261 -12.29 0.21 -13.03
CA PRO A 261 -12.71 -0.45 -11.79
C PRO A 261 -12.71 -1.97 -11.89
N ALA A 262 -13.04 -2.55 -13.04
CA ALA A 262 -13.02 -3.99 -13.28
C ALA A 262 -11.58 -4.55 -13.18
N ASP A 263 -10.61 -3.89 -13.82
CA ASP A 263 -9.21 -4.28 -13.73
C ASP A 263 -8.64 -4.12 -12.32
N ALA A 264 -9.04 -3.05 -11.61
CA ALA A 264 -8.67 -2.85 -10.22
C ALA A 264 -9.22 -3.96 -9.32
N ALA A 265 -10.49 -4.31 -9.46
CA ALA A 265 -11.14 -5.39 -8.71
C ALA A 265 -10.46 -6.74 -8.95
N LYS A 266 -10.19 -7.08 -10.23
CA LYS A 266 -9.46 -8.30 -10.60
C LYS A 266 -8.05 -8.32 -10.01
N THR A 267 -7.31 -7.21 -10.10
CA THR A 267 -5.97 -7.07 -9.53
C THR A 267 -5.98 -7.30 -8.03
N PHE A 268 -6.90 -6.67 -7.29
CA PHE A 268 -6.98 -6.80 -5.84
C PHE A 268 -7.39 -8.21 -5.41
N ALA A 269 -8.32 -8.83 -6.14
CA ALA A 269 -8.70 -10.23 -5.92
C ALA A 269 -7.51 -11.17 -6.10
N ILE A 270 -6.72 -11.01 -7.16
CA ILE A 270 -5.49 -11.77 -7.40
C ILE A 270 -4.51 -11.59 -6.23
N PHE A 271 -4.27 -10.35 -5.80
CA PHE A 271 -3.39 -10.08 -4.66
C PHE A 271 -3.86 -10.78 -3.39
N ARG A 272 -5.17 -10.83 -3.13
CA ARG A 272 -5.72 -11.57 -1.98
C ARG A 272 -5.54 -13.07 -2.10
N LEU A 273 -5.77 -13.66 -3.28
CA LEU A 273 -5.58 -15.10 -3.48
C LEU A 273 -4.10 -15.51 -3.28
N VAL A 274 -3.17 -14.68 -3.73
CA VAL A 274 -1.72 -14.94 -3.61
C VAL A 274 -1.22 -14.65 -2.17
N ASN A 275 -1.82 -13.68 -1.47
CA ASN A 275 -1.41 -13.21 -0.14
C ASN A 275 -2.57 -13.30 0.87
N PRO A 276 -3.06 -14.50 1.20
CA PRO A 276 -4.33 -14.69 1.92
C PRO A 276 -4.34 -14.11 3.34
N THR A 277 -3.22 -14.10 4.04
CA THR A 277 -3.11 -13.71 5.46
C THR A 277 -2.67 -12.25 5.67
N LYS A 278 -2.26 -11.56 4.61
CA LYS A 278 -1.62 -10.25 4.72
C LYS A 278 -2.65 -9.10 4.83
N THR A 279 -2.22 -7.98 5.41
CA THR A 279 -2.99 -6.73 5.36
C THR A 279 -2.85 -6.12 3.98
N LEU A 280 -3.91 -6.15 3.17
CA LEU A 280 -3.96 -5.47 1.87
C LEU A 280 -4.73 -4.16 2.02
N LYS A 281 -4.08 -3.04 1.65
CA LYS A 281 -4.61 -1.68 1.85
C LYS A 281 -4.98 -1.03 0.55
N PHE A 282 -6.16 -0.40 0.48
CA PHE A 282 -6.45 0.54 -0.58
C PHE A 282 -5.93 1.94 -0.18
N CYS A 283 -5.03 2.49 -0.98
CA CYS A 283 -4.42 3.78 -0.71
C CYS A 283 -4.76 4.80 -1.82
N ALA A 284 -3.76 5.36 -2.53
CA ALA A 284 -4.01 6.38 -3.55
C ALA A 284 -4.90 5.88 -4.70
N GLY A 285 -5.64 6.82 -5.32
CA GLY A 285 -6.59 6.57 -6.41
C GLY A 285 -7.96 6.08 -5.95
N ARG A 286 -8.16 5.86 -4.65
CA ARG A 286 -9.42 5.36 -4.09
C ARG A 286 -10.57 6.32 -4.38
N GLU A 287 -10.44 7.57 -4.01
CA GLU A 287 -11.49 8.59 -4.12
C GLU A 287 -11.53 9.25 -5.50
N THR A 288 -10.35 9.50 -6.06
CA THR A 288 -10.21 10.32 -7.27
C THR A 288 -10.41 9.53 -8.56
N VAL A 289 -9.95 8.28 -8.61
CA VAL A 289 -10.01 7.43 -9.79
C VAL A 289 -11.17 6.43 -9.69
N MET A 290 -11.31 5.73 -8.57
CA MET A 290 -12.29 4.66 -8.39
C MET A 290 -13.66 5.13 -7.89
N LYS A 291 -13.74 6.30 -7.26
CA LYS A 291 -15.01 6.97 -6.88
C LYS A 291 -16.02 6.00 -6.23
N ASP A 292 -17.18 5.83 -6.87
CA ASP A 292 -18.31 5.02 -6.36
C ASP A 292 -18.01 3.51 -6.26
N PHE A 293 -16.95 3.04 -6.93
CA PHE A 293 -16.54 1.63 -6.87
C PHE A 293 -15.72 1.25 -5.63
N GLN A 294 -15.42 2.18 -4.74
CA GLN A 294 -14.60 1.92 -3.54
C GLN A 294 -15.09 0.72 -2.73
N GLY A 295 -16.42 0.60 -2.51
CA GLY A 295 -17.01 -0.51 -1.76
C GLY A 295 -16.74 -1.86 -2.42
N LEU A 296 -16.97 -1.97 -3.72
CA LEU A 296 -16.68 -3.18 -4.49
C LEU A 296 -15.20 -3.56 -4.40
N LEU A 297 -14.32 -2.57 -4.51
CA LEU A 297 -12.88 -2.81 -4.44
C LEU A 297 -12.42 -3.26 -3.06
N MET A 298 -13.02 -2.76 -1.98
CA MET A 298 -12.77 -3.30 -0.64
C MET A 298 -13.20 -4.76 -0.53
N LEU A 299 -14.37 -5.12 -1.07
CA LEU A 299 -14.87 -6.50 -1.12
C LEU A 299 -14.03 -7.40 -2.05
N SER A 300 -13.22 -6.83 -2.94
CA SER A 300 -12.26 -7.57 -3.77
C SER A 300 -11.06 -8.10 -2.97
N GLY A 301 -11.17 -8.17 -1.65
CA GLY A 301 -10.20 -8.82 -0.77
C GLY A 301 -9.37 -7.88 0.10
N LEU A 302 -9.68 -6.59 0.15
CA LEU A 302 -8.94 -5.62 0.96
C LEU A 302 -9.48 -5.58 2.41
N ASN A 303 -8.59 -5.34 3.36
CA ASN A 303 -8.92 -5.24 4.79
C ASN A 303 -8.27 -4.03 5.47
N ALA A 304 -7.78 -3.07 4.69
CA ALA A 304 -7.26 -1.82 5.22
C ALA A 304 -7.42 -0.68 4.20
N LEU A 305 -7.38 0.55 4.67
CA LEU A 305 -7.37 1.75 3.83
C LEU A 305 -6.45 2.84 4.43
N MET A 306 -6.01 3.75 3.57
CA MET A 306 -5.38 4.99 4.01
C MET A 306 -6.45 6.05 4.14
N THR A 307 -6.45 6.79 5.27
CA THR A 307 -7.41 7.84 5.58
C THR A 307 -6.73 9.20 5.73
N GLY A 308 -7.49 10.28 5.60
CA GLY A 308 -6.97 11.64 5.62
C GLY A 308 -6.34 12.05 4.29
N GLY A 309 -5.21 12.75 4.35
CA GLY A 309 -4.49 13.20 3.14
C GLY A 309 -3.52 12.16 2.60
N TYR A 310 -3.19 12.30 1.32
CA TYR A 310 -2.03 11.67 0.68
C TYR A 310 -0.85 12.67 0.66
N LEU A 311 0.29 12.28 0.12
CA LEU A 311 1.51 13.12 0.17
C LEU A 311 1.31 14.51 -0.49
N THR A 312 0.72 14.54 -1.67
CA THR A 312 0.55 15.77 -2.49
C THR A 312 -0.90 15.97 -2.95
N THR A 313 -1.81 15.11 -2.54
CA THR A 313 -3.24 15.20 -2.89
C THR A 313 -4.12 15.03 -1.65
N ARG A 314 -5.31 15.62 -1.68
CA ARG A 314 -6.29 15.43 -0.61
C ARG A 314 -6.92 14.05 -0.70
N GLY A 315 -7.12 13.41 0.45
CA GLY A 315 -7.97 12.24 0.63
C GLY A 315 -9.34 12.62 1.21
N ARG A 316 -10.13 11.60 1.56
CA ARG A 316 -11.38 11.80 2.29
C ARG A 316 -11.08 12.19 3.74
N ASP A 317 -12.04 12.87 4.33
CA ASP A 317 -12.12 13.12 5.75
C ASP A 317 -12.16 11.79 6.54
N VAL A 318 -11.47 11.74 7.67
CA VAL A 318 -11.38 10.53 8.52
C VAL A 318 -12.75 10.09 9.03
N ALA A 319 -13.66 11.02 9.34
CA ALA A 319 -15.02 10.69 9.77
C ALA A 319 -15.82 10.00 8.65
N GLN A 320 -15.68 10.45 7.40
CA GLN A 320 -16.29 9.80 6.24
C GLN A 320 -15.72 8.39 6.02
N ASP A 321 -14.41 8.20 6.16
CA ASP A 321 -13.78 6.90 6.03
C ASP A 321 -14.15 5.96 7.18
N ARG A 322 -14.38 6.49 8.38
CA ARG A 322 -14.90 5.70 9.50
C ARG A 322 -16.33 5.22 9.21
N ALA A 323 -17.22 6.10 8.74
CA ALA A 323 -18.57 5.74 8.34
C ALA A 323 -18.56 4.71 7.19
N PHE A 324 -17.68 4.88 6.21
CA PHE A 324 -17.48 3.93 5.13
C PHE A 324 -16.99 2.56 5.63
N SER A 325 -16.03 2.53 6.55
CA SER A 325 -15.53 1.28 7.15
C SER A 325 -16.62 0.58 7.96
N ALA A 326 -17.40 1.32 8.75
CA ALA A 326 -18.54 0.76 9.50
C ALA A 326 -19.61 0.17 8.57
N ALA A 327 -19.88 0.80 7.43
CA ALA A 327 -20.81 0.24 6.43
C ALA A 327 -20.29 -1.06 5.81
N LEU A 328 -18.96 -1.23 5.69
CA LEU A 328 -18.34 -2.47 5.22
C LEU A 328 -18.43 -3.61 6.25
N ASP A 329 -18.59 -3.32 7.54
CA ASP A 329 -18.71 -4.35 8.58
C ASP A 329 -19.97 -5.23 8.38
N GLY A 330 -21.01 -4.71 7.73
CA GLY A 330 -22.17 -5.49 7.30
C GLY A 330 -21.85 -6.63 6.31
N PHE A 331 -20.69 -6.57 5.66
CA PHE A 331 -20.14 -7.61 4.78
C PHE A 331 -19.00 -8.41 5.49
N GLY A 332 -18.87 -8.22 6.79
CA GLY A 332 -17.91 -8.91 7.64
C GLY A 332 -18.30 -10.35 7.95
N ARG A 333 -17.57 -10.98 8.90
CA ARG A 333 -17.99 -12.26 9.47
C ARG A 333 -19.32 -12.05 10.20
N ALA A 334 -20.29 -12.93 9.98
CA ALA A 334 -21.44 -12.98 10.87
C ALA A 334 -20.93 -13.11 12.31
N ALA A 335 -21.44 -12.29 13.22
CA ALA A 335 -21.24 -12.54 14.64
C ALA A 335 -21.65 -14.00 14.89
N GLU A 336 -20.79 -14.77 15.56
CA GLU A 336 -21.16 -16.11 16.00
C GLU A 336 -22.50 -15.97 16.72
N ARG A 337 -23.53 -16.61 16.20
CA ARG A 337 -24.82 -16.66 16.89
C ARG A 337 -24.57 -17.51 18.14
N GLU A 338 -24.49 -16.84 19.29
CA GLU A 338 -24.53 -17.51 20.58
C GLU A 338 -25.74 -18.42 20.71
#